data_d1d26388630279ec809c23763f04391b
#
_entry.id   d1d26388630279ec809c23763f04391b
#
_cell.length_a   1.000
_cell.length_b   1.000
_cell.length_c   1.000
_cell.angle_alpha   90.00
_cell.angle_beta   90.00
_cell.angle_gamma   90.00
#
_symmetry.space_group_name_H-M   'P 1'
#
loop_
_entity.id
_entity.type
_entity.pdbx_description
1 polymer ?
#
loop_
_entity_poly.entity_id
_entity_poly.type
_entity_poly.pdbx_seq_one_letter_code
_entity_poly.pdbx_strand_id
1 'polypeptide(L)'
;MIAIAGVAAGVLALLGVIEYALNGSNSAAQPNVTATTTTSNVVETPDGALETTEPSADVKVQTGSFKQQRGMLTIEVTRVEAANNRVKLFVTATNASQARMTLPVVGIAVLDDLNRTYAASSSKWDGPVTQGTTASGTVILDEKLGTGVNSLTLTFSSISGQFAPTGAAITVTGIPLPK
;
A
#
# COMPACT_ATOMS: atom_id res chain seq x y z
N MET A 1 -28.56 -22.60 48.19
CA MET A 1 -28.62 -21.20 48.60
C MET A 1 -27.20 -20.70 48.83
N ILE A 2 -26.65 -19.97 47.91
CA ILE A 2 -25.43 -19.21 48.11
C ILE A 2 -25.61 -17.92 47.33
N ALA A 3 -25.61 -16.83 48.09
CA ALA A 3 -25.74 -15.45 47.59
C ALA A 3 -24.40 -15.00 47.01
N ILE A 4 -24.42 -14.37 45.84
CA ILE A 4 -23.27 -13.69 45.27
C ILE A 4 -23.52 -12.20 45.34
N ALA A 5 -22.72 -11.51 46.15
CA ALA A 5 -22.70 -10.07 46.28
C ALA A 5 -21.98 -9.45 45.07
N GLY A 6 -22.59 -8.41 44.50
CA GLY A 6 -22.00 -7.59 43.47
C GLY A 6 -20.94 -6.65 44.02
N VAL A 7 -19.98 -6.29 43.14
CA VAL A 7 -19.11 -5.13 43.31
C VAL A 7 -19.23 -4.25 42.07
N ALA A 8 -19.68 -3.01 42.33
CA ALA A 8 -19.87 -1.97 41.35
C ALA A 8 -18.60 -1.12 41.17
N ALA A 9 -18.49 -0.57 39.98
CA ALA A 9 -18.02 0.76 39.62
C ALA A 9 -16.56 1.18 39.91
N GLY A 10 -15.91 1.63 38.87
CA GLY A 10 -14.75 2.50 38.92
C GLY A 10 -14.52 3.13 37.55
N VAL A 11 -15.32 4.14 37.21
CA VAL A 11 -15.06 5.05 36.09
C VAL A 11 -14.06 6.10 36.58
N LEU A 12 -12.88 6.15 35.99
CA LEU A 12 -11.96 7.28 36.14
C LEU A 12 -11.70 7.87 34.75
N ALA A 13 -12.39 8.97 34.46
CA ALA A 13 -12.11 9.83 33.34
C ALA A 13 -10.92 10.72 33.70
N LEU A 14 -9.85 10.63 32.94
CA LEU A 14 -8.72 11.56 32.96
C LEU A 14 -8.74 12.36 31.68
N LEU A 15 -9.32 13.55 31.74
CA LEU A 15 -9.20 14.61 30.76
C LEU A 15 -7.83 15.28 30.95
N GLY A 16 -6.89 14.99 30.07
CA GLY A 16 -5.64 15.71 29.96
C GLY A 16 -5.74 16.73 28.82
N VAL A 17 -6.03 17.98 29.15
CA VAL A 17 -5.90 19.12 28.25
C VAL A 17 -4.42 19.48 28.19
N ILE A 18 -3.81 19.38 27.02
CA ILE A 18 -2.48 19.96 26.76
C ILE A 18 -2.69 21.20 25.90
N GLU A 19 -2.63 22.35 26.55
CA GLU A 19 -2.48 23.65 25.89
C GLU A 19 -1.04 23.77 25.38
N TYR A 20 -0.87 23.87 24.07
CA TYR A 20 0.39 24.35 23.49
C TYR A 20 0.30 25.86 23.28
N ALA A 21 1.07 26.57 24.06
CA ALA A 21 1.26 28.01 23.95
C ALA A 21 1.92 28.38 22.63
N LEU A 22 1.26 29.24 21.87
CA LEU A 22 1.84 30.03 20.79
C LEU A 22 2.73 31.09 21.40
N ASN A 23 4.02 31.07 21.09
CA ASN A 23 4.83 32.28 21.16
C ASN A 23 6.02 32.19 20.21
N GLY A 24 6.19 33.25 19.41
CA GLY A 24 7.41 33.43 18.64
C GLY A 24 7.23 34.09 17.28
N SER A 25 6.83 35.35 17.28
CA SER A 25 7.02 36.25 16.14
C SER A 25 8.52 36.36 15.80
N ASN A 26 8.90 36.15 14.54
CA ASN A 26 10.06 36.80 13.97
C ASN A 26 9.86 37.11 12.49
N SER A 27 9.66 38.38 12.25
CA SER A 27 9.82 39.08 10.98
C SER A 27 11.27 38.99 10.51
N ALA A 28 11.51 38.53 9.29
CA ALA A 28 12.70 38.91 8.55
C ALA A 28 12.55 38.63 7.03
N ALA A 29 12.54 39.74 6.29
CA ALA A 29 13.13 39.95 4.97
C ALA A 29 12.72 39.04 3.78
N GLN A 30 11.91 39.62 2.91
CA GLN A 30 11.82 39.26 1.50
C GLN A 30 13.13 39.55 0.77
N PRO A 31 13.71 38.67 0.00
CA PRO A 31 14.59 39.01 -1.08
C PRO A 31 13.79 39.28 -2.36
N ASN A 32 13.96 40.48 -2.86
CA ASN A 32 13.52 40.97 -4.15
C ASN A 32 14.21 40.14 -5.25
N VAL A 33 13.41 39.37 -6.04
CA VAL A 33 13.91 38.61 -7.19
C VAL A 33 13.68 39.47 -8.43
N THR A 34 14.71 40.07 -8.89
CA THR A 34 14.79 40.75 -10.20
C THR A 34 14.69 39.68 -11.30
N ALA A 35 13.66 39.76 -12.10
CA ALA A 35 13.53 38.95 -13.29
C ALA A 35 14.57 39.37 -14.34
N THR A 36 15.57 38.52 -14.56
CA THR A 36 16.51 38.67 -15.67
C THR A 36 15.96 37.86 -16.86
N THR A 37 15.46 38.56 -17.84
CA THR A 37 15.09 38.01 -19.13
C THR A 37 16.36 37.67 -19.89
N THR A 38 16.72 36.39 -19.95
CA THR A 38 17.83 35.96 -20.82
C THR A 38 17.22 35.45 -22.14
N THR A 39 17.38 36.25 -23.17
CA THR A 39 17.12 35.85 -24.55
C THR A 39 18.24 34.89 -24.97
N SER A 40 17.92 33.61 -25.08
CA SER A 40 18.85 32.63 -25.64
C SER A 40 18.58 32.44 -27.10
N ASN A 41 19.58 32.69 -27.90
CA ASN A 41 19.64 32.47 -29.34
C ASN A 41 19.38 31.01 -29.68
N VAL A 42 18.45 30.82 -30.59
CA VAL A 42 18.20 29.54 -31.27
C VAL A 42 19.38 29.27 -32.20
N VAL A 43 20.15 28.24 -31.91
CA VAL A 43 21.02 27.57 -32.86
C VAL A 43 20.23 26.39 -33.41
N GLU A 44 19.78 26.51 -34.65
CA GLU A 44 19.21 25.39 -35.39
C GLU A 44 20.32 24.39 -35.72
N THR A 45 20.23 23.19 -35.21
CA THR A 45 20.94 22.03 -35.71
C THR A 45 19.91 21.07 -36.32
N PRO A 46 19.96 20.78 -37.60
CA PRO A 46 19.07 19.81 -38.22
C PRO A 46 19.64 18.41 -38.04
N ASP A 47 19.19 17.69 -37.06
CA ASP A 47 19.34 16.25 -37.09
C ASP A 47 18.04 15.61 -36.62
N GLY A 48 17.35 15.01 -37.61
CA GLY A 48 16.06 14.41 -37.47
C GLY A 48 16.13 13.07 -36.74
N ALA A 49 16.12 13.11 -35.43
CA ALA A 49 15.70 11.96 -34.62
C ALA A 49 14.20 12.09 -34.43
N LEU A 50 13.43 11.33 -35.20
CA LEU A 50 12.04 11.02 -34.88
C LEU A 50 12.05 10.30 -33.53
N GLU A 51 11.91 11.06 -32.45
CA GLU A 51 11.48 10.48 -31.18
C GLU A 51 10.10 9.89 -31.41
N THR A 52 10.09 8.59 -31.65
CA THR A 52 8.87 7.79 -31.59
C THR A 52 8.43 7.85 -30.15
N THR A 53 7.61 8.86 -29.82
CA THR A 53 6.89 8.91 -28.54
C THR A 53 6.02 7.66 -28.52
N GLU A 54 6.49 6.62 -27.83
CA GLU A 54 5.63 5.47 -27.56
C GLU A 54 4.36 6.02 -26.87
N PRO A 55 3.16 5.64 -27.35
CA PRO A 55 1.94 6.11 -26.74
C PRO A 55 1.96 5.76 -25.26
N SER A 56 1.91 6.79 -24.41
CA SER A 56 1.79 6.62 -22.97
C SER A 56 0.61 5.69 -22.71
N ALA A 57 0.88 4.53 -22.15
CA ALA A 57 -0.16 3.54 -21.87
C ALA A 57 -1.20 4.18 -20.94
N ASP A 58 -2.46 4.17 -21.32
CA ASP A 58 -3.55 4.63 -20.46
C ASP A 58 -3.57 3.78 -19.19
N VAL A 59 -3.17 4.38 -18.08
CA VAL A 59 -3.20 3.72 -16.78
C VAL A 59 -4.59 3.85 -16.19
N LYS A 60 -5.30 2.75 -16.08
CA LYS A 60 -6.58 2.68 -15.37
C LYS A 60 -6.32 2.42 -13.90
N VAL A 61 -7.06 3.09 -13.04
CA VAL A 61 -6.87 3.05 -11.58
C VAL A 61 -8.19 2.72 -10.88
N GLN A 62 -8.14 1.75 -9.99
CA GLN A 62 -9.21 1.42 -9.05
C GLN A 62 -8.70 1.63 -7.63
N THR A 63 -9.34 2.52 -6.87
CA THR A 63 -9.07 2.71 -5.44
C THR A 63 -10.13 2.01 -4.61
N GLY A 64 -9.77 1.56 -3.42
CA GLY A 64 -10.70 0.90 -2.50
C GLY A 64 -9.99 0.42 -1.24
N SER A 65 -10.74 -0.25 -0.37
CA SER A 65 -10.22 -0.88 0.84
C SER A 65 -10.62 -2.35 0.80
N PHE A 66 -9.80 -3.17 0.15
CA PHE A 66 -10.00 -4.63 0.05
C PHE A 66 -9.09 -5.28 1.08
N LYS A 67 -9.66 -5.69 2.20
CA LYS A 67 -8.87 -6.15 3.35
C LYS A 67 -9.32 -7.48 3.91
N GLN A 68 -8.36 -8.18 4.47
CA GLN A 68 -8.55 -9.39 5.25
C GLN A 68 -7.71 -9.31 6.51
N GLN A 69 -8.29 -9.71 7.63
CA GLN A 69 -7.59 -9.88 8.89
C GLN A 69 -7.54 -11.35 9.26
N ARG A 70 -6.38 -11.79 9.76
CA ARG A 70 -6.21 -13.13 10.32
C ARG A 70 -5.29 -13.06 11.54
N GLY A 71 -5.84 -13.36 12.71
CA GLY A 71 -5.15 -13.10 13.97
C GLY A 71 -4.84 -11.62 14.16
N MET A 72 -3.58 -11.30 14.40
CA MET A 72 -3.07 -9.94 14.60
C MET A 72 -2.53 -9.29 13.31
N LEU A 73 -2.65 -9.97 12.16
CA LEU A 73 -2.21 -9.47 10.87
C LEU A 73 -3.41 -9.03 10.03
N THR A 74 -3.34 -7.82 9.48
CA THR A 74 -4.30 -7.31 8.48
C THR A 74 -3.56 -6.99 7.20
N ILE A 75 -4.02 -7.52 6.08
CA ILE A 75 -3.57 -7.14 4.73
C ILE A 75 -4.68 -6.35 4.06
N GLU A 76 -4.33 -5.24 3.43
CA GLU A 76 -5.25 -4.39 2.71
C GLU A 76 -4.67 -4.00 1.35
N VAL A 77 -5.45 -4.15 0.28
CA VAL A 77 -5.16 -3.59 -1.03
C VAL A 77 -5.91 -2.27 -1.14
N THR A 78 -5.18 -1.17 -1.28
CA THR A 78 -5.72 0.20 -1.30
C THR A 78 -5.92 0.74 -2.70
N ARG A 79 -5.17 0.21 -3.67
CA ARG A 79 -5.21 0.66 -5.06
C ARG A 79 -4.78 -0.45 -6.01
N VAL A 80 -5.41 -0.49 -7.17
CA VAL A 80 -5.07 -1.34 -8.31
C VAL A 80 -4.80 -0.45 -9.50
N GLU A 81 -3.67 -0.63 -10.15
CA GLU A 81 -3.33 0.02 -11.43
C GLU A 81 -3.25 -1.04 -12.51
N ALA A 82 -3.85 -0.76 -13.66
CA ALA A 82 -3.74 -1.60 -14.85
C ALA A 82 -3.34 -0.78 -16.06
N ALA A 83 -2.29 -1.21 -16.76
CA ALA A 83 -1.81 -0.61 -17.99
C ALA A 83 -1.34 -1.71 -18.94
N ASN A 84 -1.84 -1.73 -20.19
CA ASN A 84 -1.49 -2.75 -21.18
C ASN A 84 -1.65 -4.20 -20.65
N ASN A 85 -2.71 -4.46 -19.89
CA ASN A 85 -2.99 -5.72 -19.19
C ASN A 85 -1.96 -6.13 -18.12
N ARG A 86 -1.03 -5.25 -17.76
CA ARG A 86 -0.15 -5.43 -16.59
C ARG A 86 -0.80 -4.81 -15.38
N VAL A 87 -0.71 -5.49 -14.25
CA VAL A 87 -1.36 -5.07 -13.01
C VAL A 87 -0.34 -4.86 -11.90
N LYS A 88 -0.57 -3.80 -11.14
CA LYS A 88 0.13 -3.46 -9.91
C LYS A 88 -0.89 -3.24 -8.79
N LEU A 89 -0.70 -3.93 -7.69
CA LEU A 89 -1.49 -3.79 -6.47
C LEU A 89 -0.68 -3.00 -5.43
N PHE A 90 -1.28 -2.00 -4.83
CA PHE A 90 -0.69 -1.27 -3.70
C PHE A 90 -1.25 -1.88 -2.41
N VAL A 91 -0.35 -2.37 -1.58
CA VAL A 91 -0.70 -3.21 -0.44
C VAL A 91 -0.13 -2.62 0.84
N THR A 92 -0.91 -2.71 1.91
CA THR A 92 -0.43 -2.45 3.26
C THR A 92 -0.61 -3.71 4.11
N ALA A 93 0.32 -3.93 5.03
CA ALA A 93 0.24 -4.98 6.05
C ALA A 93 0.38 -4.34 7.43
N THR A 94 -0.63 -4.48 8.26
CA THR A 94 -0.64 -4.00 9.63
C THR A 94 -0.46 -5.17 10.59
N ASN A 95 0.59 -5.10 11.40
CA ASN A 95 0.90 -6.07 12.44
C ASN A 95 0.51 -5.51 13.81
N ALA A 96 -0.65 -5.88 14.32
CA ALA A 96 -1.13 -5.44 15.64
C ALA A 96 -0.55 -6.27 16.80
N SER A 97 0.38 -7.19 16.53
CA SER A 97 1.00 -8.04 17.56
C SER A 97 2.17 -7.35 18.27
N GLN A 98 2.68 -8.00 19.30
CA GLN A 98 3.83 -7.53 20.08
C GLN A 98 5.17 -8.10 19.58
N ALA A 99 5.17 -8.79 18.43
CA ALA A 99 6.38 -9.32 17.83
C ALA A 99 6.40 -9.07 16.33
N ARG A 100 7.60 -9.03 15.76
CA ARG A 100 7.80 -8.88 14.30
C ARG A 100 7.23 -10.09 13.57
N MET A 101 6.62 -9.84 12.42
CA MET A 101 6.22 -10.84 11.44
C MET A 101 7.00 -10.64 10.14
N THR A 102 7.23 -11.70 9.38
CA THR A 102 7.86 -11.63 8.06
C THR A 102 6.94 -12.24 7.02
N LEU A 103 6.66 -11.48 5.98
CA LEU A 103 5.85 -11.86 4.82
C LEU A 103 6.80 -11.92 3.61
N PRO A 104 7.35 -13.08 3.24
CA PRO A 104 8.34 -13.16 2.19
C PRO A 104 7.74 -12.91 0.80
N VAL A 105 8.48 -12.25 -0.10
CA VAL A 105 8.04 -12.00 -1.49
C VAL A 105 7.73 -13.31 -2.22
N VAL A 106 8.55 -14.34 -2.01
CA VAL A 106 8.33 -15.67 -2.60
C VAL A 106 7.03 -16.35 -2.17
N GLY A 107 6.40 -15.86 -1.10
CA GLY A 107 5.09 -16.32 -0.63
C GLY A 107 3.91 -15.57 -1.25
N ILE A 108 4.15 -14.61 -2.14
CA ILE A 108 3.09 -13.84 -2.79
C ILE A 108 2.59 -14.60 -4.01
N ALA A 109 1.28 -14.82 -4.07
CA ALA A 109 0.61 -15.40 -5.23
C ALA A 109 -0.67 -14.62 -5.54
N VAL A 110 -0.98 -14.45 -6.80
CA VAL A 110 -2.20 -13.80 -7.27
C VAL A 110 -2.97 -14.76 -8.15
N LEU A 111 -4.26 -14.94 -7.88
CA LEU A 111 -5.19 -15.69 -8.72
C LEU A 111 -6.23 -14.73 -9.30
N ASP A 112 -6.73 -15.03 -10.48
CA ASP A 112 -7.91 -14.35 -11.03
C ASP A 112 -9.21 -15.13 -10.75
N ASP A 113 -10.34 -14.55 -11.12
CA ASP A 113 -11.68 -15.16 -11.01
C ASP A 113 -11.90 -16.36 -11.95
N LEU A 114 -10.94 -16.64 -12.83
CA LEU A 114 -10.90 -17.82 -13.70
C LEU A 114 -9.89 -18.89 -13.22
N ASN A 115 -9.38 -18.75 -11.97
CA ASN A 115 -8.42 -19.64 -11.32
C ASN A 115 -7.05 -19.74 -12.00
N ARG A 116 -6.64 -18.72 -12.76
CA ARG A 116 -5.28 -18.63 -13.30
C ARG A 116 -4.38 -18.00 -12.25
N THR A 117 -3.19 -18.57 -12.08
CA THR A 117 -2.19 -18.07 -11.12
C THR A 117 -1.17 -17.19 -11.84
N TYR A 118 -0.81 -16.08 -11.21
CA TYR A 118 0.18 -15.12 -11.69
C TYR A 118 1.32 -15.03 -10.69
N ALA A 119 2.54 -15.12 -11.19
CA ALA A 119 3.74 -14.85 -10.40
C ALA A 119 3.86 -13.35 -10.11
N ALA A 120 4.52 -13.03 -8.99
CA ALA A 120 4.69 -11.66 -8.52
C ALA A 120 6.10 -11.40 -8.00
N SER A 121 7.12 -11.98 -8.67
CA SER A 121 8.52 -11.92 -8.25
C SER A 121 9.13 -10.52 -8.35
N SER A 122 8.59 -9.67 -9.25
CA SER A 122 8.98 -8.27 -9.42
C SER A 122 8.39 -7.33 -8.37
N SER A 123 7.68 -7.86 -7.37
CA SER A 123 7.06 -7.07 -6.31
C SER A 123 8.10 -6.34 -5.46
N LYS A 124 7.74 -5.09 -5.08
CA LYS A 124 8.52 -4.27 -4.15
C LYS A 124 7.90 -4.37 -2.77
N TRP A 125 8.38 -5.33 -2.01
CA TRP A 125 7.89 -5.66 -0.69
C TRP A 125 9.06 -6.06 0.22
N ASP A 126 9.23 -5.39 1.36
CA ASP A 126 10.40 -5.61 2.24
C ASP A 126 10.30 -6.87 3.10
N GLY A 127 9.15 -7.50 3.16
CA GLY A 127 8.91 -8.72 3.94
C GLY A 127 8.67 -8.50 5.42
N PRO A 128 9.56 -7.87 6.20
CA PRO A 128 9.36 -7.69 7.63
C PRO A 128 8.37 -6.58 7.98
N VAL A 129 7.42 -6.90 8.88
CA VAL A 129 6.48 -5.94 9.47
C VAL A 129 6.73 -5.90 10.97
N THR A 130 7.23 -4.77 11.46
CA THR A 130 7.56 -4.57 12.87
C THR A 130 6.30 -4.61 13.74
N GLN A 131 6.44 -4.95 15.01
CA GLN A 131 5.35 -4.96 15.99
C GLN A 131 4.62 -3.61 16.03
N GLY A 132 3.29 -3.64 16.08
CA GLY A 132 2.45 -2.45 16.19
C GLY A 132 2.53 -1.47 15.02
N THR A 133 3.11 -1.87 13.87
CA THR A 133 3.30 -0.98 12.71
C THR A 133 2.58 -1.47 11.46
N THR A 134 2.53 -0.58 10.47
CA THR A 134 2.06 -0.87 9.11
C THR A 134 3.23 -0.74 8.14
N ALA A 135 3.45 -1.77 7.33
CA ALA A 135 4.35 -1.75 6.18
C ALA A 135 3.53 -1.58 4.90
N SER A 136 4.11 -0.93 3.91
CA SER A 136 3.50 -0.72 2.60
C SER A 136 4.41 -1.24 1.49
N GLY A 137 3.81 -1.70 0.41
CA GLY A 137 4.57 -2.16 -0.76
C GLY A 137 3.69 -2.30 -1.99
N THR A 138 4.30 -2.78 -3.07
CA THR A 138 3.59 -3.05 -4.31
C THR A 138 3.79 -4.49 -4.75
N VAL A 139 2.69 -5.14 -5.11
CA VAL A 139 2.67 -6.45 -5.75
C VAL A 139 2.50 -6.22 -7.24
N ILE A 140 3.46 -6.68 -8.04
CA ILE A 140 3.49 -6.50 -9.49
C ILE A 140 3.38 -7.87 -10.13
N LEU A 141 2.36 -8.06 -10.97
CA LEU A 141 2.22 -9.29 -11.73
C LEU A 141 3.28 -9.34 -12.83
N ASP A 142 4.02 -10.42 -12.90
CA ASP A 142 5.10 -10.60 -13.89
C ASP A 142 4.53 -10.77 -15.30
N GLU A 143 3.34 -11.34 -15.41
CA GLU A 143 2.65 -11.62 -16.66
C GLU A 143 1.47 -10.67 -16.90
N LYS A 144 1.03 -10.58 -18.15
CA LYS A 144 -0.18 -9.87 -18.52
C LYS A 144 -1.41 -10.67 -18.09
N LEU A 145 -2.44 -9.96 -17.63
CA LEU A 145 -3.74 -10.58 -17.38
C LEU A 145 -4.33 -11.16 -18.67
N GLY A 146 -4.91 -12.32 -18.53
CA GLY A 146 -5.74 -12.90 -19.58
C GLY A 146 -7.03 -12.11 -19.81
N THR A 147 -7.72 -12.40 -20.90
CA THR A 147 -9.02 -11.79 -21.21
C THR A 147 -10.12 -12.30 -20.26
N GLY A 148 -11.12 -11.44 -19.99
CA GLY A 148 -12.30 -11.79 -19.23
C GLY A 148 -12.13 -11.78 -17.71
N VAL A 149 -10.99 -11.30 -17.18
CA VAL A 149 -10.76 -11.17 -15.75
C VAL A 149 -11.50 -9.94 -15.20
N ASN A 150 -12.24 -10.13 -14.11
CA ASN A 150 -12.96 -9.07 -13.42
C ASN A 150 -12.40 -8.77 -12.04
N SER A 151 -11.84 -9.78 -11.37
CA SER A 151 -11.30 -9.63 -10.02
C SER A 151 -10.09 -10.51 -9.76
N LEU A 152 -9.33 -10.13 -8.74
CA LEU A 152 -8.14 -10.84 -8.28
C LEU A 152 -8.28 -11.29 -6.83
N THR A 153 -7.52 -12.30 -6.49
CA THR A 153 -7.30 -12.81 -5.15
C THR A 153 -5.81 -12.76 -4.86
N LEU A 154 -5.41 -12.03 -3.81
CA LEU A 154 -4.01 -11.89 -3.38
C LEU A 154 -3.78 -12.76 -2.14
N THR A 155 -2.77 -13.62 -2.19
CA THR A 155 -2.36 -14.47 -1.06
C THR A 155 -0.93 -14.18 -0.66
N PHE A 156 -0.71 -13.99 0.63
CA PHE A 156 0.61 -14.08 1.26
C PHE A 156 0.70 -15.40 1.98
N SER A 157 1.71 -16.20 1.70
CA SER A 157 2.01 -17.48 2.34
C SER A 157 3.40 -17.48 2.95
N SER A 158 3.74 -18.54 3.67
CA SER A 158 5.04 -18.67 4.37
C SER A 158 5.31 -17.54 5.37
N ILE A 159 4.24 -16.96 5.93
CA ILE A 159 4.32 -15.93 6.96
C ILE A 159 4.97 -16.52 8.20
N SER A 160 6.01 -15.88 8.73
CA SER A 160 6.73 -16.33 9.92
C SER A 160 6.72 -15.27 11.02
N GLY A 161 6.89 -15.72 12.26
CA GLY A 161 6.87 -14.90 13.48
C GLY A 161 6.05 -15.56 14.57
N GLN A 162 6.25 -15.12 15.81
CA GLN A 162 5.58 -15.71 16.99
C GLN A 162 4.04 -15.65 16.91
N PHE A 163 3.50 -14.60 16.30
CA PHE A 163 2.06 -14.37 16.15
C PHE A 163 1.61 -14.50 14.67
N ALA A 164 2.37 -15.23 13.85
CA ALA A 164 1.97 -15.51 12.49
C ALA A 164 0.57 -16.18 12.47
N PRO A 165 -0.26 -15.89 11.46
CA PRO A 165 -1.58 -16.52 11.34
C PRO A 165 -1.48 -18.05 11.29
N THR A 166 -2.47 -18.75 11.85
CA THR A 166 -2.55 -20.21 11.75
C THR A 166 -2.55 -20.63 10.27
N GLY A 167 -1.67 -21.58 9.92
CA GLY A 167 -1.46 -21.98 8.51
C GLY A 167 -0.54 -21.02 7.74
N ALA A 168 0.12 -20.06 8.41
CA ALA A 168 1.14 -19.18 7.84
C ALA A 168 0.73 -18.48 6.54
N ALA A 169 -0.56 -18.18 6.36
CA ALA A 169 -1.09 -17.56 5.15
C ALA A 169 -2.28 -16.63 5.44
N ILE A 170 -2.47 -15.62 4.56
CA ILE A 170 -3.62 -14.73 4.55
C ILE A 170 -3.99 -14.42 3.09
N THR A 171 -5.30 -14.38 2.79
CA THR A 171 -5.79 -14.21 1.43
C THR A 171 -6.84 -13.10 1.38
N VAL A 172 -6.63 -12.10 0.54
CA VAL A 172 -7.58 -11.03 0.22
C VAL A 172 -8.27 -11.39 -1.09
N THR A 173 -9.59 -11.53 -1.06
CA THR A 173 -10.40 -11.94 -2.22
C THR A 173 -11.23 -10.78 -2.78
N GLY A 174 -11.71 -10.91 -4.02
CA GLY A 174 -12.65 -9.98 -4.62
C GLY A 174 -12.07 -8.59 -4.90
N ILE A 175 -10.78 -8.49 -5.20
CA ILE A 175 -10.12 -7.24 -5.58
C ILE A 175 -10.52 -6.91 -7.02
N PRO A 176 -11.36 -5.87 -7.29
CA PRO A 176 -11.83 -5.58 -8.64
C PRO A 176 -10.73 -4.97 -9.49
N LEU A 177 -10.78 -5.24 -10.78
CA LEU A 177 -9.91 -4.58 -11.76
C LEU A 177 -10.53 -3.24 -12.21
N PRO A 178 -9.71 -2.24 -12.52
CA PRO A 178 -10.18 -0.99 -13.11
C PRO A 178 -10.75 -1.24 -14.52
N LYS A 179 -11.89 -0.61 -14.81
CA LYS A 179 -12.62 -0.73 -16.09
C LYS A 179 -12.26 0.37 -17.06
#